data_ff6837d159c82f4990f8a288b5964eb6
#
_entry.id   ff6837d159c82f4990f8a288b5964eb6
#
_cell.length_a   1.000
_cell.length_b   1.000
_cell.length_c   1.000
_cell.angle_alpha   90.00
_cell.angle_beta   90.00
_cell.angle_gamma   90.00
#
_symmetry.space_group_name_H-M   'P 1'
#
loop_
_entity.id
_entity.type
_entity.pdbx_description
1 polymer ?
#
loop_
_entity_poly.entity_id
_entity_poly.type
_entity_poly.pdbx_seq_one_letter_code
_entity_poly.pdbx_strand_id
1 'polypeptide(L)'
;MAPKIDKELLPMKAHYFFFNAGTAPVMPFMPTLARQLGFSTVVIGTMYTILPIVGMLAKPLFGFVADRYQRHRTLFLIGEVLTAIAFFLIQFTPAIPQALPTVEFNCHGGASTLKYYSEFDKCIENNLESYYGERVLTCQLYCKANAEQLDFVCDNWVHNNSTSNANNTSNNITCPERNSQKLNFNTFLDMSKIEMLGDHLFFIIPHDRGQIGGENITLNCPHDKPLFNTSCQIECNDAYFHSELTQYTAINNADVWGMHQFWYFFIML
;
A
#
# COMPACT_ATOMS: atom_id res chain seq x y z
N MET A 1 -32.79 43.80 23.18
CA MET A 1 -32.56 43.19 24.51
C MET A 1 -31.21 42.50 24.46
N ALA A 2 -30.22 42.93 25.21
CA ALA A 2 -28.93 42.27 25.27
C ALA A 2 -29.05 40.94 26.03
N PRO A 3 -28.47 39.83 25.55
CA PRO A 3 -28.55 38.56 26.22
C PRO A 3 -27.84 38.66 27.59
N LYS A 4 -28.55 38.33 28.66
CA LYS A 4 -28.04 38.33 30.04
C LYS A 4 -27.08 37.13 30.15
N ILE A 5 -25.78 37.40 30.15
CA ILE A 5 -24.73 36.36 30.28
C ILE A 5 -24.68 35.91 31.74
N ASP A 6 -24.97 34.64 31.96
CA ASP A 6 -24.85 33.99 33.23
C ASP A 6 -23.36 33.68 33.50
N LYS A 7 -22.79 34.38 34.46
CA LYS A 7 -21.35 34.32 34.80
C LYS A 7 -20.94 32.98 35.41
N GLU A 8 -21.85 32.27 36.05
CA GLU A 8 -21.56 30.96 36.65
C GLU A 8 -21.43 29.87 35.61
N LEU A 9 -22.19 29.97 34.51
CA LEU A 9 -22.13 29.01 33.38
C LEU A 9 -21.09 29.37 32.32
N LEU A 10 -20.48 30.55 32.40
CA LEU A 10 -19.52 31.03 31.41
C LEU A 10 -18.30 30.11 31.24
N PRO A 11 -17.66 29.62 32.35
CA PRO A 11 -16.52 28.70 32.19
C PRO A 11 -16.88 27.41 31.48
N MET A 12 -18.07 26.85 31.76
CA MET A 12 -18.56 25.63 31.14
C MET A 12 -18.82 25.82 29.64
N LYS A 13 -19.45 26.93 29.27
CA LYS A 13 -19.71 27.29 27.87
C LYS A 13 -18.39 27.53 27.11
N ALA A 14 -17.46 28.22 27.72
CA ALA A 14 -16.14 28.46 27.13
C ALA A 14 -15.37 27.15 26.91
N HIS A 15 -15.42 26.24 27.88
CA HIS A 15 -14.82 24.92 27.76
C HIS A 15 -15.41 24.15 26.55
N TYR A 16 -16.73 24.05 26.45
CA TYR A 16 -17.40 23.40 25.29
C TYR A 16 -17.03 24.03 23.95
N PHE A 17 -16.95 25.36 23.94
CA PHE A 17 -16.55 26.07 22.72
C PHE A 17 -15.12 25.71 22.29
N PHE A 18 -14.14 25.81 23.20
CA PHE A 18 -12.75 25.55 22.90
C PHE A 18 -12.49 24.07 22.59
N PHE A 19 -13.14 23.17 23.31
CA PHE A 19 -13.04 21.74 23.04
C PHE A 19 -13.55 21.39 21.63
N ASN A 20 -14.75 21.85 21.28
CA ASN A 20 -15.29 21.61 19.95
C ASN A 20 -14.49 22.34 18.86
N ALA A 21 -14.03 23.55 19.10
CA ALA A 21 -13.20 24.28 18.16
C ALA A 21 -11.85 23.58 17.89
N GLY A 22 -11.28 22.90 18.89
CA GLY A 22 -10.05 22.13 18.74
C GLY A 22 -10.26 20.77 18.07
N THR A 23 -11.34 20.06 18.41
CA THR A 23 -11.58 18.69 17.91
C THR A 23 -12.27 18.66 16.54
N ALA A 24 -13.14 19.62 16.21
CA ALA A 24 -13.88 19.64 14.97
C ALA A 24 -13.01 19.61 13.69
N PRO A 25 -11.89 20.34 13.60
CA PRO A 25 -11.03 20.24 12.42
C PRO A 25 -10.22 18.94 12.39
N VAL A 26 -9.91 18.34 13.54
CA VAL A 26 -9.03 17.15 13.62
C VAL A 26 -9.78 15.87 13.27
N MET A 27 -11.00 15.68 13.79
CA MET A 27 -11.78 14.46 13.63
C MET A 27 -12.00 14.02 12.15
N PRO A 28 -12.36 14.91 11.21
CA PRO A 28 -12.53 14.52 9.82
C PRO A 28 -11.24 14.11 9.12
N PHE A 29 -10.07 14.55 9.62
CA PHE A 29 -8.79 14.22 9.02
C PHE A 29 -8.17 12.92 9.57
N MET A 30 -8.68 12.35 10.64
CA MET A 30 -8.18 11.10 11.20
C MET A 30 -8.22 9.92 10.22
N PRO A 31 -9.28 9.70 9.43
CA PRO A 31 -9.28 8.64 8.41
C PRO A 31 -8.21 8.85 7.34
N THR A 32 -7.96 10.11 6.96
CA THR A 32 -6.91 10.44 5.99
C THR A 32 -5.52 10.17 6.56
N LEU A 33 -5.28 10.54 7.82
CA LEU A 33 -4.04 10.22 8.53
C LEU A 33 -3.82 8.71 8.63
N ALA A 34 -4.87 7.94 8.99
CA ALA A 34 -4.79 6.49 9.05
C ALA A 34 -4.43 5.88 7.69
N ARG A 35 -4.97 6.41 6.59
CA ARG A 35 -4.59 6.00 5.24
C ARG A 35 -3.11 6.31 4.93
N GLN A 36 -2.62 7.47 5.30
CA GLN A 36 -1.21 7.83 5.13
C GLN A 36 -0.27 6.93 5.94
N LEU A 37 -0.74 6.42 7.07
CA LEU A 37 -0.03 5.42 7.87
C LEU A 37 -0.08 4.00 7.27
N GLY A 38 -0.80 3.78 6.18
CA GLY A 38 -0.88 2.51 5.47
C GLY A 38 -2.05 1.60 5.90
N PHE A 39 -3.01 2.10 6.68
CA PHE A 39 -4.20 1.32 7.03
C PHE A 39 -5.18 1.23 5.85
N SER A 40 -5.71 0.03 5.57
CA SER A 40 -6.73 -0.17 4.55
C SER A 40 -8.06 0.49 4.94
N THR A 41 -8.88 0.82 3.93
CA THR A 41 -10.20 1.43 4.13
C THR A 41 -11.13 0.56 4.97
N VAL A 42 -11.04 -0.77 4.84
CA VAL A 42 -11.82 -1.74 5.62
C VAL A 42 -11.45 -1.68 7.09
N VAL A 43 -10.15 -1.64 7.41
CA VAL A 43 -9.66 -1.53 8.79
C VAL A 43 -10.10 -0.21 9.41
N ILE A 44 -9.99 0.89 8.68
CA ILE A 44 -10.46 2.21 9.16
C ILE A 44 -11.97 2.17 9.42
N GLY A 45 -12.76 1.64 8.49
CA GLY A 45 -14.21 1.50 8.66
C GLY A 45 -14.59 0.68 9.90
N THR A 46 -13.90 -0.43 10.15
CA THR A 46 -14.13 -1.25 11.36
C THR A 46 -13.77 -0.53 12.64
N MET A 47 -12.65 0.22 12.67
CA MET A 47 -12.28 1.07 13.81
C MET A 47 -13.40 2.07 14.13
N TYR A 48 -13.88 2.81 13.13
CA TYR A 48 -14.94 3.81 13.31
C TYR A 48 -16.30 3.22 13.65
N THR A 49 -16.51 1.93 13.38
CA THR A 49 -17.72 1.22 13.81
C THR A 49 -17.61 0.80 15.29
N ILE A 50 -16.43 0.37 15.74
CA ILE A 50 -16.22 -0.11 17.11
C ILE A 50 -16.12 1.05 18.11
N LEU A 51 -15.48 2.15 17.75
CA LEU A 51 -15.27 3.30 18.64
C LEU A 51 -16.56 3.85 19.30
N PRO A 52 -17.67 4.08 18.56
CA PRO A 52 -18.91 4.53 19.18
C PRO A 52 -19.48 3.51 20.18
N ILE A 53 -19.33 2.21 19.91
CA ILE A 53 -19.79 1.13 20.79
C ILE A 53 -19.01 1.17 22.11
N VAL A 54 -17.67 1.26 22.02
CA VAL A 54 -16.80 1.42 23.20
C VAL A 54 -17.14 2.69 23.97
N GLY A 55 -17.35 3.80 23.27
CA GLY A 55 -17.76 5.07 23.89
C GLY A 55 -19.10 4.99 24.58
N MET A 56 -20.06 4.25 24.04
CA MET A 56 -21.37 4.03 24.66
C MET A 56 -21.25 3.24 25.97
N LEU A 57 -20.38 2.23 26.01
CA LEU A 57 -20.11 1.44 27.23
C LEU A 57 -19.28 2.20 28.27
N ALA A 58 -18.36 3.04 27.81
CA ALA A 58 -17.50 3.83 28.68
C ALA A 58 -18.27 4.88 29.48
N LYS A 59 -19.31 5.52 28.90
CA LYS A 59 -20.09 6.57 29.55
C LYS A 59 -20.71 6.16 30.88
N PRO A 60 -21.48 5.05 30.98
CA PRO A 60 -22.05 4.62 32.27
C PRO A 60 -20.94 4.19 33.26
N LEU A 61 -19.83 3.62 32.78
CA LEU A 61 -18.73 3.22 33.63
C LEU A 61 -18.07 4.46 34.29
N PHE A 62 -17.76 5.49 33.49
CA PHE A 62 -17.20 6.72 34.01
C PHE A 62 -18.21 7.45 34.95
N GLY A 63 -19.52 7.43 34.62
CA GLY A 63 -20.55 7.95 35.50
C GLY A 63 -20.55 7.25 36.85
N PHE A 64 -20.55 5.92 36.87
CA PHE A 64 -20.49 5.15 38.12
C PHE A 64 -19.25 5.45 38.94
N VAL A 65 -18.08 5.56 38.33
CA VAL A 65 -16.83 5.91 38.99
C VAL A 65 -16.90 7.32 39.58
N ALA A 66 -17.42 8.29 38.80
CA ALA A 66 -17.59 9.68 39.25
C ALA A 66 -18.50 9.80 40.47
N ASP A 67 -19.63 9.08 40.45
CA ASP A 67 -20.60 9.06 41.55
C ASP A 67 -20.05 8.37 42.80
N ARG A 68 -19.31 7.29 42.62
CA ARG A 68 -18.71 6.53 43.72
C ARG A 68 -17.69 7.33 44.51
N TYR A 69 -16.84 8.11 43.81
CA TYR A 69 -15.75 8.87 44.42
C TYR A 69 -16.12 10.33 44.70
N GLN A 70 -17.27 10.82 44.20
CA GLN A 70 -17.76 12.20 44.38
C GLN A 70 -16.73 13.29 43.97
N ARG A 71 -15.83 12.98 43.07
CA ARG A 71 -14.75 13.86 42.60
C ARG A 71 -14.88 14.22 41.11
N HIS A 72 -16.05 14.68 40.73
CA HIS A 72 -16.38 14.97 39.32
C HIS A 72 -15.40 15.93 38.65
N ARG A 73 -14.96 17.00 39.38
CA ARG A 73 -13.99 17.97 38.81
C ARG A 73 -12.63 17.36 38.52
N THR A 74 -12.12 16.54 39.44
CA THR A 74 -10.81 15.89 39.26
C THR A 74 -10.82 14.89 38.14
N LEU A 75 -11.87 14.05 38.05
CA LEU A 75 -12.03 13.08 36.97
C LEU A 75 -12.14 13.75 35.59
N PHE A 76 -12.89 14.86 35.52
CA PHE A 76 -13.00 15.65 34.33
C PHE A 76 -11.65 16.20 33.84
N LEU A 77 -10.88 16.84 34.75
CA LEU A 77 -9.57 17.39 34.44
C LEU A 77 -8.57 16.29 34.01
N ILE A 78 -8.61 15.13 34.67
CA ILE A 78 -7.77 13.99 34.26
C ILE A 78 -8.16 13.52 32.84
N GLY A 79 -9.45 13.42 32.54
CA GLY A 79 -9.92 13.05 31.22
C GLY A 79 -9.43 14.01 30.12
N GLU A 80 -9.51 15.34 30.37
CA GLU A 80 -9.02 16.37 29.46
C GLU A 80 -7.52 16.25 29.18
N VAL A 81 -6.73 16.08 30.23
CA VAL A 81 -5.27 15.92 30.11
C VAL A 81 -4.92 14.64 29.35
N LEU A 82 -5.62 13.52 29.65
CA LEU A 82 -5.40 12.26 28.93
C LEU A 82 -5.76 12.38 27.45
N THR A 83 -6.88 13.04 27.13
CA THR A 83 -7.28 13.29 25.73
C THR A 83 -6.23 14.13 25.00
N ALA A 84 -5.74 15.20 25.62
CA ALA A 84 -4.70 16.04 25.02
C ALA A 84 -3.39 15.24 24.77
N ILE A 85 -3.00 14.40 25.73
CA ILE A 85 -1.83 13.52 25.57
C ILE A 85 -2.06 12.51 24.44
N ALA A 86 -3.24 11.89 24.34
CA ALA A 86 -3.57 10.94 23.31
C ALA A 86 -3.49 11.57 21.93
N PHE A 87 -4.07 12.75 21.71
CA PHE A 87 -3.95 13.48 20.44
C PHE A 87 -2.50 13.85 20.11
N PHE A 88 -1.71 14.21 21.09
CA PHE A 88 -0.29 14.47 20.87
C PHE A 88 0.47 13.21 20.47
N LEU A 89 0.16 12.06 21.07
CA LEU A 89 0.83 10.79 20.80
C LEU A 89 0.43 10.18 19.46
N ILE A 90 -0.74 10.50 18.90
CA ILE A 90 -1.15 10.01 17.57
C ILE A 90 -0.11 10.36 16.48
N GLN A 91 0.50 11.53 16.55
CA GLN A 91 1.51 11.94 15.55
C GLN A 91 2.79 11.09 15.57
N PHE A 92 3.03 10.33 16.65
CA PHE A 92 4.16 9.40 16.75
C PHE A 92 3.79 7.97 16.36
N THR A 93 2.59 7.75 15.80
CA THR A 93 2.19 6.42 15.33
C THR A 93 3.11 5.98 14.20
N PRO A 94 3.81 4.85 14.35
CA PRO A 94 4.69 4.36 13.29
C PRO A 94 3.85 3.90 12.09
N ALA A 95 4.29 4.26 10.88
CA ALA A 95 3.65 3.78 9.66
C ALA A 95 3.77 2.25 9.56
N ILE A 96 2.77 1.63 8.95
CA ILE A 96 2.81 0.20 8.66
C ILE A 96 3.85 -0.03 7.57
N PRO A 97 4.76 -1.03 7.73
CA PRO A 97 5.69 -1.37 6.68
C PRO A 97 4.91 -1.81 5.43
N GLN A 98 5.06 -1.06 4.35
CA GLN A 98 4.42 -1.40 3.09
C GLN A 98 5.15 -2.58 2.46
N ALA A 99 4.43 -3.66 2.18
CA ALA A 99 4.95 -4.75 1.38
C ALA A 99 5.02 -4.31 -0.08
N LEU A 100 6.05 -4.77 -0.80
CA LEU A 100 6.13 -4.56 -2.25
C LEU A 100 4.89 -5.16 -2.93
N PRO A 101 4.30 -4.46 -3.91
CA PRO A 101 3.15 -4.98 -4.63
C PRO A 101 3.49 -6.30 -5.31
N THR A 102 2.56 -7.25 -5.23
CA THR A 102 2.69 -8.55 -5.87
C THR A 102 2.01 -8.51 -7.23
N VAL A 103 2.75 -8.89 -8.27
CA VAL A 103 2.30 -8.99 -9.65
C VAL A 103 2.54 -10.41 -10.16
N GLU A 104 1.76 -10.82 -11.13
CA GLU A 104 1.98 -12.07 -11.86
C GLU A 104 2.65 -11.73 -13.19
N PHE A 105 3.86 -12.24 -13.39
CA PHE A 105 4.56 -12.13 -14.65
C PHE A 105 4.19 -13.28 -15.56
N ASN A 106 3.66 -12.96 -16.73
CA ASN A 106 3.24 -13.91 -17.73
C ASN A 106 4.05 -13.72 -19.01
N CYS A 107 4.58 -14.81 -19.56
CA CYS A 107 5.33 -14.84 -20.81
C CYS A 107 4.76 -15.92 -21.70
N HIS A 108 4.01 -15.53 -22.74
CA HIS A 108 3.35 -16.45 -23.66
C HIS A 108 2.97 -15.76 -24.97
N GLY A 109 2.97 -16.52 -26.05
CA GLY A 109 2.42 -16.06 -27.33
C GLY A 109 3.13 -14.86 -27.95
N GLY A 110 4.43 -14.72 -27.72
CA GLY A 110 5.21 -13.58 -28.22
C GLY A 110 5.05 -12.31 -27.36
N ALA A 111 4.34 -12.36 -26.24
CA ALA A 111 4.13 -11.19 -25.36
C ALA A 111 4.53 -11.49 -23.91
N SER A 112 5.11 -10.50 -23.26
CA SER A 112 5.33 -10.50 -21.83
C SER A 112 4.42 -9.47 -21.17
N THR A 113 3.69 -9.89 -20.13
CA THR A 113 2.72 -9.06 -19.44
C THR A 113 2.87 -9.17 -17.92
N LEU A 114 2.64 -8.07 -17.22
CA LEU A 114 2.47 -8.06 -15.77
C LEU A 114 0.99 -7.91 -15.46
N LYS A 115 0.47 -8.87 -14.73
CA LYS A 115 -0.90 -8.82 -14.22
C LYS A 115 -0.84 -8.43 -12.74
N TYR A 116 -1.49 -7.36 -12.40
CA TYR A 116 -1.62 -6.90 -11.03
C TYR A 116 -2.98 -7.31 -10.47
N TYR A 117 -2.95 -8.00 -9.31
CA TYR A 117 -4.14 -8.44 -8.61
C TYR A 117 -4.53 -7.42 -7.55
N SER A 118 -5.53 -6.61 -7.85
CA SER A 118 -6.13 -5.70 -6.89
C SER A 118 -7.53 -5.33 -7.37
N GLU A 119 -8.42 -5.04 -6.45
CA GLU A 119 -9.71 -4.43 -6.78
C GLU A 119 -9.48 -2.99 -7.24
N PHE A 120 -9.15 -2.82 -8.51
CA PHE A 120 -8.98 -1.48 -9.09
C PHE A 120 -10.31 -0.91 -9.55
N ASP A 121 -10.48 0.36 -9.27
CA ASP A 121 -11.50 1.18 -9.91
C ASP A 121 -10.95 1.75 -11.23
N LYS A 122 -11.81 1.90 -12.25
CA LYS A 122 -11.45 2.57 -13.52
C LYS A 122 -10.87 3.97 -13.35
N CYS A 123 -11.14 4.60 -12.22
CA CYS A 123 -10.52 5.88 -11.88
C CYS A 123 -8.99 5.81 -11.82
N ILE A 124 -8.41 4.67 -11.47
CA ILE A 124 -6.96 4.51 -11.32
C ILE A 124 -6.29 4.39 -12.68
N GLU A 125 -6.88 3.62 -13.61
CA GLU A 125 -6.43 3.54 -14.98
C GLU A 125 -6.34 4.94 -15.59
N ASN A 126 -7.43 5.72 -15.51
CA ASN A 126 -7.48 7.08 -16.01
C ASN A 126 -6.48 8.02 -15.34
N ASN A 127 -6.27 7.86 -14.02
CA ASN A 127 -5.30 8.67 -13.28
C ASN A 127 -3.87 8.33 -13.68
N LEU A 128 -3.53 7.06 -13.81
CA LEU A 128 -2.20 6.61 -14.25
C LEU A 128 -1.93 7.07 -15.68
N GLU A 129 -2.88 6.87 -16.59
CA GLU A 129 -2.76 7.31 -17.99
C GLU A 129 -2.63 8.83 -18.08
N SER A 130 -3.44 9.59 -17.35
CA SER A 130 -3.38 11.06 -17.34
C SER A 130 -2.08 11.60 -16.74
N TYR A 131 -1.53 10.93 -15.73
CA TYR A 131 -0.30 11.38 -15.06
C TYR A 131 0.96 11.01 -15.83
N TYR A 132 1.02 9.80 -16.37
CA TYR A 132 2.23 9.27 -17.03
C TYR A 132 2.24 9.48 -18.52
N GLY A 133 1.09 9.39 -19.20
CA GLY A 133 1.00 9.47 -20.66
C GLY A 133 1.91 8.44 -21.32
N GLU A 134 2.82 8.90 -22.18
CA GLU A 134 3.77 8.04 -22.91
C GLU A 134 5.09 7.76 -22.15
N ARG A 135 5.13 7.96 -20.84
CA ARG A 135 6.35 7.71 -20.07
C ARG A 135 6.61 6.23 -19.90
N VAL A 136 7.88 5.88 -19.86
CA VAL A 136 8.35 4.54 -19.55
C VAL A 136 8.97 4.52 -18.17
N LEU A 137 8.48 3.64 -17.31
CA LEU A 137 8.99 3.45 -15.96
C LEU A 137 9.97 2.27 -15.92
N THR A 138 11.05 2.45 -15.16
CA THR A 138 11.99 1.36 -14.88
C THR A 138 11.58 0.69 -13.57
N CYS A 139 11.32 -0.61 -13.64
CA CYS A 139 10.90 -1.40 -12.48
C CYS A 139 11.80 -2.63 -12.32
N GLN A 140 12.08 -2.98 -11.08
CA GLN A 140 12.76 -4.20 -10.69
C GLN A 140 11.75 -5.25 -10.23
N LEU A 141 11.88 -6.46 -10.76
CA LEU A 141 11.04 -7.60 -10.44
C LEU A 141 11.82 -8.60 -9.62
N TYR A 142 11.23 -9.03 -8.50
CA TYR A 142 11.75 -10.05 -7.60
C TYR A 142 10.80 -11.24 -7.65
N CYS A 143 11.11 -12.22 -8.49
CA CYS A 143 10.23 -13.36 -8.76
C CYS A 143 10.64 -14.60 -8.00
N LYS A 144 9.66 -15.39 -7.56
CA LYS A 144 9.88 -16.74 -7.03
C LYS A 144 9.76 -17.72 -8.18
N ALA A 145 10.88 -18.26 -8.63
CA ALA A 145 10.92 -19.20 -9.76
C ALA A 145 11.34 -20.59 -9.29
N ASN A 146 10.67 -21.63 -9.78
CA ASN A 146 11.11 -23.00 -9.61
C ASN A 146 12.20 -23.37 -10.63
N ALA A 147 12.80 -24.57 -10.51
CA ALA A 147 13.88 -24.98 -11.40
C ALA A 147 13.47 -25.01 -12.87
N GLU A 148 12.25 -25.48 -13.18
CA GLU A 148 11.72 -25.53 -14.55
C GLU A 148 11.54 -24.12 -15.15
N GLN A 149 11.12 -23.18 -14.34
CA GLN A 149 10.96 -21.77 -14.73
C GLN A 149 12.31 -21.10 -14.97
N LEU A 150 13.33 -21.42 -14.15
CA LEU A 150 14.68 -20.92 -14.38
C LEU A 150 15.29 -21.51 -15.65
N ASP A 151 15.08 -22.80 -15.92
CA ASP A 151 15.50 -23.44 -17.17
C ASP A 151 14.83 -22.80 -18.38
N PHE A 152 13.52 -22.48 -18.29
CA PHE A 152 12.81 -21.75 -19.36
C PHE A 152 13.48 -20.40 -19.65
N VAL A 153 13.81 -19.62 -18.63
CA VAL A 153 14.47 -18.32 -18.76
C VAL A 153 15.85 -18.48 -19.43
N CYS A 154 16.64 -19.45 -18.98
CA CYS A 154 17.96 -19.74 -19.54
C CYS A 154 17.92 -20.16 -21.00
N ASP A 155 16.89 -20.90 -21.41
CA ASP A 155 16.77 -21.40 -22.76
C ASP A 155 16.23 -20.36 -23.76
N ASN A 156 15.38 -19.44 -23.29
CA ASN A 156 14.62 -18.57 -24.18
C ASN A 156 15.02 -17.09 -24.12
N TRP A 157 15.60 -16.62 -23.02
CA TRP A 157 16.03 -15.22 -22.93
C TRP A 157 17.48 -15.08 -23.41
N VAL A 158 17.78 -14.03 -24.20
CA VAL A 158 19.07 -13.83 -24.88
C VAL A 158 19.61 -12.43 -24.63
N HIS A 159 20.95 -12.31 -24.58
CA HIS A 159 21.61 -11.01 -24.52
C HIS A 159 21.45 -10.21 -25.82
N ASN A 160 21.16 -8.92 -25.72
CA ASN A 160 21.02 -8.03 -26.88
C ASN A 160 22.35 -7.70 -27.57
N ASN A 161 23.49 -8.00 -26.95
CA ASN A 161 24.81 -7.64 -27.46
C ASN A 161 25.42 -8.66 -28.43
N SER A 162 24.65 -9.60 -28.97
CA SER A 162 25.11 -10.54 -29.97
C SER A 162 25.29 -9.85 -31.34
N THR A 163 26.30 -9.02 -31.47
CA THR A 163 26.84 -8.71 -32.81
C THR A 163 27.33 -10.01 -33.38
N SER A 164 26.66 -10.41 -34.43
CA SER A 164 26.87 -11.59 -35.27
C SER A 164 28.33 -11.85 -35.63
N ASN A 165 29.04 -12.61 -34.79
CA ASN A 165 30.17 -13.40 -35.19
C ASN A 165 29.77 -14.88 -35.07
N ALA A 166 29.49 -15.47 -36.23
CA ALA A 166 29.03 -16.82 -36.39
C ALA A 166 30.14 -17.86 -36.09
N ASN A 167 30.59 -17.93 -34.86
CA ASN A 167 31.37 -19.08 -34.40
C ASN A 167 31.14 -19.27 -32.89
N ASN A 168 30.26 -20.21 -32.56
CA ASN A 168 30.20 -20.99 -31.33
C ASN A 168 30.61 -20.31 -30.02
N THR A 169 29.68 -19.65 -29.40
CA THR A 169 29.57 -19.69 -27.90
C THR A 169 28.17 -19.20 -27.54
N SER A 170 27.50 -19.93 -26.68
CA SER A 170 26.13 -19.71 -26.23
C SER A 170 25.87 -18.25 -25.85
N ASN A 171 25.01 -17.58 -26.62
CA ASN A 171 24.46 -16.24 -26.33
C ASN A 171 23.47 -16.27 -25.15
N ASN A 172 23.55 -17.30 -24.32
CA ASN A 172 22.66 -17.47 -23.20
C ASN A 172 23.06 -16.52 -22.06
N ILE A 173 22.04 -15.97 -21.40
CA ILE A 173 22.23 -15.15 -20.20
C ILE A 173 23.04 -15.93 -19.15
N THR A 174 23.72 -15.19 -18.27
CA THR A 174 24.30 -15.79 -17.07
C THR A 174 23.15 -16.30 -16.20
N CYS A 175 22.92 -17.61 -16.25
CA CYS A 175 21.79 -18.23 -15.59
C CYS A 175 21.87 -18.06 -14.07
N PRO A 176 20.77 -17.67 -13.41
CA PRO A 176 20.69 -17.69 -11.95
C PRO A 176 20.95 -19.13 -11.44
N GLU A 177 21.61 -19.23 -10.31
CA GLU A 177 21.84 -20.55 -9.69
C GLU A 177 20.49 -21.27 -9.47
N ARG A 178 20.36 -22.49 -9.97
CA ARG A 178 19.15 -23.32 -9.82
C ARG A 178 18.67 -23.49 -8.37
N ASN A 179 19.57 -23.36 -7.43
CA ASN A 179 19.27 -23.48 -6.01
C ASN A 179 18.70 -22.19 -5.39
N SER A 180 18.79 -21.06 -6.07
CA SER A 180 18.39 -19.76 -5.52
C SER A 180 16.86 -19.58 -5.45
N GLN A 181 16.11 -20.30 -6.27
CA GLN A 181 14.64 -20.13 -6.43
C GLN A 181 14.21 -18.67 -6.62
N LYS A 182 15.12 -17.81 -7.03
CA LYS A 182 14.90 -16.38 -7.20
C LYS A 182 15.33 -15.95 -8.59
N LEU A 183 14.45 -15.23 -9.25
CA LEU A 183 14.71 -14.58 -10.53
C LEU A 183 14.51 -13.08 -10.36
N ASN A 184 15.59 -12.31 -10.39
CA ASN A 184 15.56 -10.86 -10.28
C ASN A 184 15.97 -10.25 -11.61
N PHE A 185 15.14 -9.37 -12.15
CA PHE A 185 15.44 -8.66 -13.39
C PHE A 185 14.76 -7.29 -13.42
N ASN A 186 15.35 -6.37 -14.15
CA ASN A 186 14.76 -5.07 -14.39
C ASN A 186 13.98 -5.11 -15.71
N THR A 187 12.87 -4.40 -15.73
CA THR A 187 12.03 -4.24 -16.91
C THR A 187 11.56 -2.80 -17.05
N PHE A 188 11.05 -2.48 -18.23
CA PHE A 188 10.52 -1.16 -18.54
C PHE A 188 9.03 -1.30 -18.80
N LEU A 189 8.23 -0.57 -18.03
CA LEU A 189 6.79 -0.52 -18.21
C LEU A 189 6.43 0.67 -19.09
N ASP A 190 5.77 0.38 -20.20
CA ASP A 190 5.21 1.40 -21.08
C ASP A 190 3.82 1.79 -20.57
N MET A 191 3.73 2.98 -19.99
CA MET A 191 2.50 3.46 -19.35
C MET A 191 1.42 3.86 -20.35
N SER A 192 1.74 3.94 -21.64
CA SER A 192 0.75 4.13 -22.72
C SER A 192 -0.02 2.85 -23.10
N LYS A 193 0.42 1.69 -22.59
CA LYS A 193 -0.13 0.37 -22.88
C LYS A 193 -0.63 -0.32 -21.62
N ILE A 194 -1.36 0.42 -20.82
CA ILE A 194 -2.06 -0.12 -19.66
C ILE A 194 -3.43 -0.58 -20.15
N GLU A 195 -3.81 -1.79 -19.80
CA GLU A 195 -5.13 -2.33 -20.11
C GLU A 195 -5.79 -2.84 -18.84
N MET A 196 -7.03 -2.45 -18.64
CA MET A 196 -7.86 -2.97 -17.55
C MET A 196 -8.79 -4.04 -18.09
N LEU A 197 -8.63 -5.27 -17.65
CA LEU A 197 -9.50 -6.39 -18.01
C LEU A 197 -10.18 -6.97 -16.77
N GLY A 198 -11.46 -6.67 -16.60
CA GLY A 198 -12.20 -6.96 -15.37
C GLY A 198 -11.67 -6.14 -14.21
N ASP A 199 -11.29 -6.81 -13.11
CA ASP A 199 -10.76 -6.18 -11.89
C ASP A 199 -9.21 -6.20 -11.85
N HIS A 200 -8.57 -6.49 -12.97
CA HIS A 200 -7.12 -6.63 -13.04
C HIS A 200 -6.50 -5.62 -13.97
N LEU A 201 -5.36 -5.08 -13.55
CA LEU A 201 -4.56 -4.16 -14.33
C LEU A 201 -3.42 -4.93 -15.01
N PHE A 202 -3.31 -4.76 -16.33
CA PHE A 202 -2.30 -5.39 -17.17
C PHE A 202 -1.32 -4.34 -17.70
N PHE A 203 -0.03 -4.61 -17.53
CA PHE A 203 1.05 -3.83 -18.12
C PHE A 203 1.73 -4.69 -19.20
N ILE A 204 1.89 -4.16 -20.39
CA ILE A 204 2.62 -4.82 -21.44
C ILE A 204 4.10 -4.46 -21.32
N ILE A 205 4.97 -5.47 -21.30
CA ILE A 205 6.41 -5.30 -21.22
C ILE A 205 6.99 -5.39 -22.64
N PRO A 206 7.77 -4.39 -23.09
CA PRO A 206 8.52 -4.49 -24.33
C PRO A 206 9.55 -5.63 -24.29
N HIS A 207 9.60 -6.46 -25.31
CA HIS A 207 10.47 -7.65 -25.37
C HIS A 207 11.95 -7.34 -25.32
N ASP A 208 12.37 -6.21 -25.91
CA ASP A 208 13.74 -5.79 -26.11
C ASP A 208 14.36 -5.05 -24.95
N ARG A 209 13.63 -4.87 -23.86
CA ARG A 209 14.00 -3.97 -22.76
C ARG A 209 13.97 -4.65 -21.39
N GLY A 210 14.62 -5.81 -21.28
CA GLY A 210 14.91 -6.43 -19.99
C GLY A 210 16.38 -6.23 -19.60
N GLN A 211 16.70 -6.32 -18.29
CA GLN A 211 18.07 -6.31 -17.79
C GLN A 211 18.23 -7.33 -16.65
N ILE A 212 19.26 -8.16 -16.76
CA ILE A 212 19.71 -9.07 -15.69
C ILE A 212 21.18 -8.78 -15.38
N GLY A 213 21.49 -8.55 -14.11
CA GLY A 213 22.88 -8.29 -13.70
C GLY A 213 23.53 -7.06 -14.36
N GLY A 214 22.71 -6.11 -14.84
CA GLY A 214 23.17 -4.92 -15.57
C GLY A 214 23.34 -5.11 -17.08
N GLU A 215 23.13 -6.30 -17.60
CA GLU A 215 23.19 -6.61 -19.04
C GLU A 215 21.81 -6.58 -19.67
N ASN A 216 21.70 -5.98 -20.86
CA ASN A 216 20.45 -5.92 -21.59
C ASN A 216 20.10 -7.29 -22.18
N ILE A 217 18.85 -7.70 -21.97
CA ILE A 217 18.32 -8.98 -22.44
C ILE A 217 17.05 -8.78 -23.25
N THR A 218 16.77 -9.72 -24.15
CA THR A 218 15.49 -9.86 -24.82
C THR A 218 14.66 -10.92 -24.11
N LEU A 219 13.46 -10.53 -23.67
CA LEU A 219 12.47 -11.41 -23.04
C LEU A 219 11.72 -12.18 -24.14
N ASN A 220 12.25 -13.29 -24.58
CA ASN A 220 11.62 -14.08 -25.64
C ASN A 220 10.54 -15.00 -25.03
N CYS A 221 9.31 -14.88 -25.54
CA CYS A 221 8.12 -15.61 -25.11
C CYS A 221 7.58 -16.46 -26.27
N PRO A 222 8.12 -17.66 -26.54
CA PRO A 222 7.77 -18.44 -27.69
C PRO A 222 6.31 -18.93 -27.64
N HIS A 223 5.67 -19.02 -28.83
CA HIS A 223 4.27 -19.45 -28.97
C HIS A 223 4.07 -20.95 -28.76
N ASP A 224 5.11 -21.74 -28.99
CA ASP A 224 5.11 -23.21 -28.95
C ASP A 224 5.41 -23.77 -27.54
N LYS A 225 5.79 -22.92 -26.61
CA LYS A 225 6.08 -23.30 -25.24
C LYS A 225 4.86 -23.08 -24.32
N PRO A 226 4.74 -23.84 -23.23
CA PRO A 226 3.70 -23.61 -22.23
C PRO A 226 3.81 -22.20 -21.62
N LEU A 227 2.70 -21.70 -21.10
CA LEU A 227 2.64 -20.43 -20.40
C LEU A 227 3.67 -20.41 -19.25
N PHE A 228 4.62 -19.48 -19.35
CA PHE A 228 5.50 -19.17 -18.23
C PHE A 228 4.79 -18.14 -17.33
N ASN A 229 4.50 -18.54 -16.11
CA ASN A 229 3.81 -17.73 -15.15
C ASN A 229 4.54 -17.80 -13.80
N THR A 230 4.84 -16.65 -13.21
CA THR A 230 5.47 -16.58 -11.89
C THR A 230 5.01 -15.37 -11.09
N SER A 231 4.94 -15.53 -9.77
CA SER A 231 4.60 -14.44 -8.86
C SER A 231 5.86 -13.63 -8.53
N CYS A 232 5.78 -12.33 -8.75
CA CYS A 232 6.86 -11.38 -8.53
C CYS A 232 6.43 -10.26 -7.59
N GLN A 233 7.37 -9.71 -6.85
CA GLN A 233 7.24 -8.42 -6.21
C GLN A 233 7.83 -7.36 -7.14
N ILE A 234 7.17 -6.22 -7.28
CA ILE A 234 7.60 -5.14 -8.17
C ILE A 234 8.02 -3.92 -7.37
N GLU A 235 9.16 -3.34 -7.74
CA GLU A 235 9.67 -2.08 -7.20
C GLU A 235 10.03 -1.17 -8.37
N CYS A 236 9.36 -0.02 -8.48
CA CYS A 236 9.58 0.92 -9.56
C CYS A 236 10.28 2.19 -9.06
N ASN A 237 10.99 2.84 -9.95
CA ASN A 237 11.80 4.04 -9.68
C ASN A 237 10.96 5.28 -9.38
N ASP A 238 9.64 5.19 -9.44
CA ASP A 238 8.71 6.30 -9.27
C ASP A 238 7.90 6.14 -7.98
N ALA A 239 8.04 7.12 -7.09
CA ALA A 239 7.38 7.10 -5.79
C ALA A 239 5.86 7.21 -5.89
N TYR A 240 5.34 7.95 -6.91
CA TYR A 240 3.90 8.09 -7.12
C TYR A 240 3.28 6.76 -7.58
N PHE A 241 3.91 6.11 -8.57
CA PHE A 241 3.46 4.79 -9.04
C PHE A 241 3.46 3.76 -7.90
N HIS A 242 4.52 3.77 -7.10
CA HIS A 242 4.60 2.89 -5.95
C HIS A 242 3.51 3.19 -4.91
N SER A 243 3.24 4.46 -4.62
CA SER A 243 2.19 4.85 -3.68
C SER A 243 0.78 4.49 -4.17
N GLU A 244 0.49 4.67 -5.45
CA GLU A 244 -0.78 4.30 -6.06
C GLU A 244 -0.99 2.78 -6.05
N LEU A 245 -0.01 2.00 -6.43
CA LEU A 245 -0.10 0.54 -6.37
C LEU A 245 -0.20 0.01 -4.93
N THR A 246 0.55 0.56 -3.98
CA THR A 246 0.55 0.09 -2.59
C THR A 246 -0.71 0.47 -1.82
N GLN A 247 -1.41 1.53 -2.21
CA GLN A 247 -2.71 1.85 -1.60
C GLN A 247 -3.72 0.71 -1.73
N TYR A 248 -3.57 -0.11 -2.76
CA TYR A 248 -4.47 -1.22 -3.10
C TYR A 248 -3.89 -2.60 -2.80
N THR A 249 -2.58 -2.73 -2.54
CA THR A 249 -2.03 -3.94 -1.92
C THR A 249 -2.43 -3.94 -0.46
N ALA A 250 -3.66 -4.35 -0.20
CA ALA A 250 -4.09 -4.61 1.16
C ALA A 250 -3.11 -5.62 1.77
N ILE A 251 -2.29 -5.18 2.72
CA ILE A 251 -1.80 -6.07 3.75
C ILE A 251 -3.03 -6.85 4.19
N ASN A 252 -2.93 -8.16 4.12
CA ASN A 252 -4.05 -9.04 4.42
C ASN A 252 -4.72 -8.51 5.69
N ASN A 253 -5.97 -8.07 5.61
CA ASN A 253 -6.65 -7.37 6.72
C ASN A 253 -6.56 -8.15 8.04
N ALA A 254 -6.36 -9.48 7.94
CA ALA A 254 -6.13 -10.37 9.08
C ALA A 254 -4.79 -10.08 9.79
N ASP A 255 -3.74 -9.71 9.07
CA ASP A 255 -2.41 -9.51 9.65
C ASP A 255 -2.29 -8.17 10.37
N VAL A 256 -3.09 -7.18 9.99
CA VAL A 256 -3.09 -5.83 10.61
C VAL A 256 -3.52 -5.90 12.08
N TRP A 257 -4.45 -6.80 12.44
CA TRP A 257 -4.90 -6.98 13.82
C TRP A 257 -3.81 -7.50 14.76
N GLY A 258 -2.81 -8.19 14.21
CA GLY A 258 -1.63 -8.64 14.95
C GLY A 258 -0.56 -7.58 15.13
N MET A 259 -0.66 -6.44 14.45
CA MET A 259 0.37 -5.39 14.47
C MET A 259 0.20 -4.45 15.65
N HIS A 260 1.31 -4.13 16.33
CA HIS A 260 1.31 -3.17 17.42
C HIS A 260 0.92 -1.75 16.98
N GLN A 261 1.20 -1.37 15.72
CA GLN A 261 0.83 -0.09 15.11
C GLN A 261 -0.70 0.11 15.13
N PHE A 262 -1.46 -0.95 14.80
CA PHE A 262 -2.92 -0.92 14.83
C PHE A 262 -3.43 -0.60 16.23
N TRP A 263 -2.97 -1.35 17.25
CA TRP A 263 -3.39 -1.16 18.61
C TRP A 263 -2.98 0.19 19.18
N TYR A 264 -1.78 0.65 18.82
CA TYR A 264 -1.32 1.98 19.20
C TYR A 264 -2.26 3.06 18.66
N PHE A 265 -2.55 3.04 17.36
CA PHE A 265 -3.46 4.01 16.75
C PHE A 265 -4.88 3.89 17.30
N PHE A 266 -5.41 2.68 17.47
CA PHE A 266 -6.75 2.43 17.98
C PHE A 266 -6.95 2.90 19.42
N ILE A 267 -5.95 2.71 20.30
CA ILE A 267 -6.03 3.15 21.70
C ILE A 267 -5.94 4.68 21.82
N MET A 268 -5.20 5.31 20.90
CA MET A 268 -5.04 6.77 20.93
C MET A 268 -6.22 7.51 20.28
N LEU A 269 -6.97 6.85 19.39
CA LEU A 269 -8.15 7.38 18.73
C LEU A 269 -9.39 7.34 19.66
#